data_76f6c8de2dad36571f38bf4151932bba
#
_entry.id   76f6c8de2dad36571f38bf4151932bba
#
_cell.length_a   1.000
_cell.length_b   1.000
_cell.length_c   1.000
_cell.angle_alpha   90.00
_cell.angle_beta   90.00
_cell.angle_gamma   90.00
#
_symmetry.space_group_name_H-M   'P 1'
#
loop_
_entity.id
_entity.type
_entity.pdbx_description
1 polymer ?
#
loop_
_entity_poly.entity_id
_entity_poly.type
_entity_poly.pdbx_seq_one_letter_code
_entity_poly.pdbx_strand_id
1 'polypeptide(L)'
;MRTRRLGRTGIQVSELALGTWGLSGDGYGPVSQADFDAAVRRALALGVTVFETCDAYGRGRAEETLGRVLAEAHDETVVVTRVGVDRECDPPRKRFDAPYLTRALEASRERLMRDPDVVLLHNPAASTLARADVARPLLEARERGRLRAWGVAAGDVEVARAAIELGADVILLAYNLLFDGDLVELTPELEARDVGVLARSVLSHGLLAGMWSSSRMFPPDDHRRDRWTQAELGTRLHHANAARCLIDERVHTLRSASLRFVLENPLVSSAVLGPRTVTHVEQLVRESRGGPPYLDPDRLARLPSRLAEVGAL
;
A
#
# COMPACT_ATOMS: atom_id res chain seq x y z
N MET A 1 12.26 -13.02 6.18
CA MET A 1 11.89 -12.09 5.08
C MET A 1 13.04 -11.15 4.86
N ARG A 2 13.26 -10.64 3.63
CA ARG A 2 14.27 -9.61 3.37
C ARG A 2 13.80 -8.26 3.90
N THR A 3 14.74 -7.39 4.22
CA THR A 3 14.46 -6.02 4.66
C THR A 3 15.11 -5.01 3.73
N ARG A 4 14.53 -3.82 3.66
CA ARG A 4 15.02 -2.67 2.91
C ARG A 4 14.94 -1.43 3.79
N ARG A 5 15.74 -0.42 3.48
CA ARG A 5 15.66 0.88 4.16
C ARG A 5 14.49 1.70 3.60
N LEU A 6 13.72 2.30 4.47
CA LEU A 6 12.62 3.21 4.08
C LEU A 6 13.20 4.62 3.83
N GLY A 7 13.85 4.80 2.69
CA GLY A 7 14.49 6.05 2.32
C GLY A 7 15.37 6.64 3.43
N ARG A 8 15.46 7.96 3.49
CA ARG A 8 16.27 8.71 4.47
C ARG A 8 15.84 8.53 5.93
N THR A 9 14.68 7.92 6.20
CA THR A 9 14.20 7.69 7.57
C THR A 9 15.09 6.75 8.37
N GLY A 10 15.90 5.92 7.71
CA GLY A 10 16.71 4.88 8.33
C GLY A 10 15.94 3.69 8.89
N ILE A 11 14.60 3.72 8.84
CA ILE A 11 13.74 2.63 9.31
C ILE A 11 13.95 1.39 8.43
N GLN A 12 14.25 0.25 9.04
CA GLN A 12 14.28 -1.03 8.33
C GLN A 12 12.87 -1.61 8.23
N VAL A 13 12.46 -1.97 7.03
CA VAL A 13 11.13 -2.49 6.72
C VAL A 13 11.23 -3.81 5.98
N SER A 14 10.34 -4.75 6.25
CA SER A 14 10.23 -5.94 5.40
C SER A 14 9.79 -5.53 3.99
N GLU A 15 10.29 -6.22 2.97
CA GLU A 15 9.96 -5.92 1.57
C GLU A 15 8.48 -6.14 1.22
N LEU A 16 7.73 -6.83 2.11
CA LEU A 16 6.28 -6.92 2.07
C LEU A 16 5.69 -6.26 3.32
N ALA A 17 4.64 -5.49 3.13
CA ALA A 17 3.80 -4.94 4.20
C ALA A 17 2.39 -5.55 4.15
N LEU A 18 1.81 -5.80 5.31
CA LEU A 18 0.40 -6.14 5.43
C LEU A 18 -0.44 -4.87 5.44
N GLY A 19 -1.20 -4.61 4.38
CA GLY A 19 -2.24 -3.58 4.34
C GLY A 19 -3.56 -4.10 4.87
N THR A 20 -4.20 -3.36 5.75
CA THR A 20 -5.39 -3.81 6.48
C THR A 20 -6.72 -3.49 5.79
N TRP A 21 -6.74 -2.75 4.68
CA TRP A 21 -7.99 -2.40 4.00
C TRP A 21 -8.82 -3.61 3.58
N GLY A 22 -8.16 -4.67 3.07
CA GLY A 22 -8.83 -5.91 2.70
C GLY A 22 -9.46 -6.66 3.89
N LEU A 23 -8.97 -6.42 5.10
CA LEU A 23 -9.39 -7.03 6.35
C LEU A 23 -10.41 -6.18 7.12
N SER A 24 -10.52 -4.87 6.81
CA SER A 24 -11.41 -3.96 7.52
C SER A 24 -12.90 -4.21 7.27
N GLY A 25 -13.24 -4.88 6.15
CA GLY A 25 -14.61 -5.12 5.73
C GLY A 25 -15.21 -4.01 4.85
N ASP A 26 -14.53 -2.88 4.71
CA ASP A 26 -15.08 -1.70 3.99
C ASP A 26 -15.05 -1.84 2.46
N GLY A 27 -14.12 -2.61 1.93
CA GLY A 27 -13.85 -2.58 0.48
C GLY A 27 -14.25 -3.84 -0.28
N TYR A 28 -14.17 -5.02 0.35
CA TYR A 28 -14.32 -6.31 -0.33
C TYR A 28 -15.35 -7.23 0.35
N GLY A 29 -16.24 -6.67 1.16
CA GLY A 29 -17.19 -7.39 1.99
C GLY A 29 -16.62 -7.78 3.36
N PRO A 30 -17.46 -8.30 4.26
CA PRO A 30 -17.14 -8.48 5.66
C PRO A 30 -16.00 -9.49 5.90
N VAL A 31 -15.24 -9.25 6.95
CA VAL A 31 -14.22 -10.15 7.50
C VAL A 31 -14.44 -10.24 9.01
N SER A 32 -14.44 -11.45 9.55
CA SER A 32 -14.60 -11.65 10.99
C SER A 32 -13.38 -11.10 11.76
N GLN A 33 -13.58 -10.73 13.03
CA GLN A 33 -12.47 -10.26 13.86
C GLN A 33 -11.40 -11.37 14.04
N ALA A 34 -11.84 -12.61 14.18
CA ALA A 34 -10.94 -13.76 14.33
C ALA A 34 -10.06 -13.97 13.07
N ASP A 35 -10.64 -13.83 11.88
CA ASP A 35 -9.87 -13.93 10.60
C ASP A 35 -8.89 -12.78 10.45
N PHE A 36 -9.29 -11.56 10.85
CA PHE A 36 -8.39 -10.41 10.84
C PHE A 36 -7.20 -10.65 11.77
N ASP A 37 -7.45 -11.02 13.03
CA ASP A 37 -6.42 -11.34 14.01
C ASP A 37 -5.48 -12.43 13.51
N ALA A 38 -6.03 -13.51 12.96
CA ALA A 38 -5.27 -14.63 12.44
C ALA A 38 -4.37 -14.22 11.27
N ALA A 39 -4.86 -13.36 10.36
CA ALA A 39 -4.08 -12.86 9.24
C ALA A 39 -2.89 -11.99 9.71
N VAL A 40 -3.10 -11.10 10.69
CA VAL A 40 -2.03 -10.26 11.27
C VAL A 40 -0.98 -11.13 11.97
N ARG A 41 -1.39 -12.06 12.85
CA ARG A 41 -0.48 -13.00 13.54
C ARG A 41 0.31 -13.85 12.54
N ARG A 42 -0.35 -14.30 11.48
CA ARG A 42 0.33 -15.11 10.46
C ARG A 42 1.35 -14.33 9.67
N ALA A 43 1.04 -13.08 9.30
CA ALA A 43 1.99 -12.20 8.63
C ALA A 43 3.24 -11.97 9.50
N LEU A 44 3.06 -11.66 10.79
CA LEU A 44 4.14 -11.50 11.75
C LEU A 44 4.99 -12.78 11.85
N ALA A 45 4.37 -13.94 12.02
CA ALA A 45 5.05 -15.24 12.10
C ALA A 45 5.84 -15.61 10.81
N LEU A 46 5.47 -15.04 9.66
CA LEU A 46 6.18 -15.18 8.40
C LEU A 46 7.28 -14.13 8.17
N GLY A 47 7.50 -13.24 9.15
CA GLY A 47 8.54 -12.22 9.15
C GLY A 47 8.15 -10.91 8.44
N VAL A 48 6.85 -10.64 8.27
CA VAL A 48 6.36 -9.31 7.90
C VAL A 48 6.49 -8.41 9.11
N THR A 49 7.23 -7.30 8.98
CA THR A 49 7.43 -6.33 10.07
C THR A 49 6.68 -5.03 9.84
N VAL A 50 6.11 -4.80 8.66
CA VAL A 50 5.37 -3.57 8.33
C VAL A 50 3.88 -3.85 8.26
N PHE A 51 3.11 -3.04 8.99
CA PHE A 51 1.65 -3.10 9.02
C PHE A 51 1.07 -1.74 8.63
N GLU A 52 0.36 -1.69 7.50
CA GLU A 52 -0.21 -0.47 6.97
C GLU A 52 -1.71 -0.43 7.24
N THR A 53 -2.19 0.69 7.75
CA THR A 53 -3.57 0.91 8.15
C THR A 53 -4.04 2.35 7.90
N CYS A 54 -5.23 2.69 8.40
CA CYS A 54 -5.82 4.02 8.32
C CYS A 54 -6.86 4.20 9.44
N ASP A 55 -6.95 5.40 9.99
CA ASP A 55 -7.99 5.82 10.94
C ASP A 55 -9.41 5.54 10.42
N ALA A 56 -9.55 5.57 9.11
CA ALA A 56 -10.80 5.35 8.40
C ALA A 56 -11.20 3.88 8.27
N TYR A 57 -10.30 2.93 8.33
CA TYR A 57 -10.56 1.52 8.06
C TYR A 57 -11.37 0.85 9.17
N GLY A 58 -12.56 0.34 8.81
CA GLY A 58 -13.50 -0.24 9.77
C GLY A 58 -13.89 0.76 10.87
N ARG A 59 -13.85 2.07 10.60
CA ARG A 59 -14.08 3.15 11.57
C ARG A 59 -13.12 3.08 12.77
N GLY A 60 -11.82 2.83 12.51
CA GLY A 60 -10.79 2.70 13.53
C GLY A 60 -10.53 1.26 13.98
N ARG A 61 -11.44 0.30 13.71
CA ARG A 61 -11.27 -1.12 14.09
C ARG A 61 -9.96 -1.73 13.58
N ALA A 62 -9.48 -1.29 12.41
CA ALA A 62 -8.23 -1.79 11.88
C ALA A 62 -7.02 -1.38 12.74
N GLU A 63 -6.98 -0.15 13.23
CA GLU A 63 -5.95 0.32 14.16
C GLU A 63 -6.06 -0.39 15.52
N GLU A 64 -7.27 -0.53 16.08
CA GLU A 64 -7.51 -1.27 17.34
C GLU A 64 -7.05 -2.73 17.24
N THR A 65 -7.30 -3.38 16.09
CA THR A 65 -6.84 -4.74 15.86
C THR A 65 -5.32 -4.83 15.81
N LEU A 66 -4.64 -3.92 15.11
CA LEU A 66 -3.18 -3.88 15.09
C LEU A 66 -2.61 -3.60 16.48
N GLY A 67 -3.14 -2.61 17.20
CA GLY A 67 -2.71 -2.29 18.57
C GLY A 67 -2.72 -3.51 19.47
N ARG A 68 -3.85 -4.21 19.50
CA ARG A 68 -4.04 -5.40 20.33
C ARG A 68 -3.20 -6.60 19.89
N VAL A 69 -3.14 -6.88 18.58
CA VAL A 69 -2.47 -8.10 18.08
C VAL A 69 -0.96 -7.95 18.06
N LEU A 70 -0.44 -6.74 17.86
CA LEU A 70 1.00 -6.47 17.81
C LEU A 70 1.59 -6.04 19.15
N ALA A 71 0.82 -6.00 20.24
CA ALA A 71 1.28 -5.53 21.53
C ALA A 71 2.56 -6.23 22.05
N GLU A 72 2.66 -7.55 21.84
CA GLU A 72 3.82 -8.35 22.26
C GLU A 72 5.04 -8.23 21.30
N ALA A 73 4.82 -7.72 20.08
CA ALA A 73 5.85 -7.56 19.04
C ALA A 73 6.11 -6.08 18.70
N HIS A 74 5.88 -5.20 19.65
CA HIS A 74 5.94 -3.74 19.46
C HIS A 74 7.26 -3.27 18.86
N ASP A 75 8.39 -3.69 19.43
CA ASP A 75 9.73 -3.22 19.02
C ASP A 75 10.22 -3.86 17.70
N GLU A 76 9.58 -4.95 17.27
CA GLU A 76 9.91 -5.66 16.04
C GLU A 76 9.08 -5.22 14.84
N THR A 77 8.10 -4.32 15.06
CA THR A 77 7.13 -3.95 14.03
C THR A 77 7.11 -2.46 13.75
N VAL A 78 6.85 -2.11 12.49
CA VAL A 78 6.65 -0.75 11.98
C VAL A 78 5.19 -0.58 11.62
N VAL A 79 4.50 0.34 12.29
CA VAL A 79 3.10 0.67 11.98
C VAL A 79 3.05 1.96 11.18
N VAL A 80 2.45 1.86 9.99
CA VAL A 80 2.17 2.97 9.09
C VAL A 80 0.67 3.23 9.12
N THR A 81 0.23 4.38 9.64
CA THR A 81 -1.19 4.75 9.60
C THR A 81 -1.43 5.97 8.72
N ARG A 82 -2.67 6.13 8.27
CA ARG A 82 -3.09 7.28 7.47
C ARG A 82 -4.18 8.06 8.20
N VAL A 83 -4.10 9.39 8.13
CA VAL A 83 -5.07 10.32 8.73
C VAL A 83 -5.58 11.32 7.69
N GLY A 84 -6.74 11.91 7.94
CA GLY A 84 -7.30 12.95 7.07
C GLY A 84 -8.64 12.59 6.44
N VAL A 85 -9.34 11.57 6.94
CA VAL A 85 -10.72 11.22 6.57
C VAL A 85 -11.62 11.41 7.78
N ASP A 86 -12.37 12.51 7.79
CA ASP A 86 -13.37 12.80 8.82
C ASP A 86 -14.60 11.92 8.62
N ARG A 87 -14.79 10.95 9.52
CA ARG A 87 -15.89 9.99 9.52
C ARG A 87 -17.04 10.37 10.48
N GLU A 88 -16.92 11.47 11.18
CA GLU A 88 -18.03 12.05 11.94
C GLU A 88 -19.05 12.71 11.00
N CYS A 89 -18.64 12.97 9.76
CA CYS A 89 -19.49 13.46 8.69
C CYS A 89 -20.09 12.30 7.88
N ASP A 90 -21.32 12.46 7.42
CA ASP A 90 -21.97 11.55 6.48
C ASP A 90 -22.38 12.34 5.20
N PRO A 91 -21.80 12.04 4.04
CA PRO A 91 -20.73 11.07 3.81
C PRO A 91 -19.37 11.50 4.41
N PRO A 92 -18.45 10.56 4.65
CA PRO A 92 -17.10 10.87 5.10
C PRO A 92 -16.39 11.83 4.15
N ARG A 93 -15.66 12.80 4.68
CA ARG A 93 -14.96 13.81 3.87
C ARG A 93 -13.49 13.93 4.22
N LYS A 94 -12.71 14.45 3.27
CA LYS A 94 -11.30 14.80 3.50
C LYS A 94 -11.19 16.05 4.36
N ARG A 95 -10.34 15.98 5.38
CA ARG A 95 -10.11 17.08 6.31
C ARG A 95 -8.65 17.15 6.75
N PHE A 96 -8.01 18.29 6.54
CA PHE A 96 -6.57 18.46 6.75
C PHE A 96 -6.24 19.77 7.49
N ASP A 97 -7.20 20.34 8.25
CA ASP A 97 -6.88 21.45 9.13
C ASP A 97 -6.11 20.95 10.38
N ALA A 98 -5.23 21.81 10.91
CA ALA A 98 -4.33 21.43 11.99
C ALA A 98 -5.07 20.91 13.25
N PRO A 99 -6.17 21.56 13.72
CA PRO A 99 -6.91 21.04 14.87
C PRO A 99 -7.49 19.64 14.65
N TYR A 100 -7.98 19.35 13.42
CA TYR A 100 -8.48 18.01 13.09
C TYR A 100 -7.35 16.99 13.09
N LEU A 101 -6.24 17.27 12.38
CA LEU A 101 -5.12 16.34 12.28
C LEU A 101 -4.51 16.01 13.66
N THR A 102 -4.39 17.00 14.55
CA THR A 102 -3.91 16.77 15.92
C THR A 102 -4.82 15.79 16.67
N ARG A 103 -6.14 15.97 16.60
CA ARG A 103 -7.09 15.02 17.22
C ARG A 103 -7.04 13.64 16.57
N ALA A 104 -6.93 13.57 15.24
CA ALA A 104 -6.86 12.32 14.52
C ALA A 104 -5.60 11.52 14.89
N LEU A 105 -4.45 12.19 15.07
CA LEU A 105 -3.20 11.58 15.53
C LEU A 105 -3.34 10.97 16.93
N GLU A 106 -3.90 11.73 17.89
CA GLU A 106 -4.14 11.22 19.25
C GLU A 106 -5.12 10.03 19.24
N ALA A 107 -6.21 10.12 18.51
CA ALA A 107 -7.16 9.02 18.40
C ALA A 107 -6.55 7.76 17.74
N SER A 108 -5.69 7.93 16.72
CA SER A 108 -4.95 6.80 16.14
C SER A 108 -3.99 6.17 17.14
N ARG A 109 -3.27 6.97 17.92
CA ARG A 109 -2.36 6.51 18.97
C ARG A 109 -3.12 5.70 20.05
N GLU A 110 -4.28 6.19 20.50
CA GLU A 110 -5.12 5.48 21.46
C GLU A 110 -5.58 4.11 20.94
N ARG A 111 -6.07 4.06 19.68
CA ARG A 111 -6.51 2.79 19.06
C ARG A 111 -5.35 1.83 18.80
N LEU A 112 -4.21 2.33 18.38
CA LEU A 112 -2.98 1.54 18.16
C LEU A 112 -2.32 1.10 19.48
N MET A 113 -2.67 1.70 20.60
CA MET A 113 -2.05 1.49 21.93
C MET A 113 -0.53 1.76 21.91
N ARG A 114 -0.07 2.54 20.94
CA ARG A 114 1.32 2.94 20.70
C ARG A 114 1.40 4.16 19.80
N ASP A 115 2.52 4.84 19.81
CA ASP A 115 2.82 5.83 18.78
C ASP A 115 3.05 5.13 17.42
N PRO A 116 2.44 5.59 16.32
CA PRO A 116 2.72 5.05 14.99
C PRO A 116 4.13 5.44 14.56
N ASP A 117 4.83 4.54 13.85
CA ASP A 117 6.17 4.85 13.33
C ASP A 117 6.13 5.84 12.18
N VAL A 118 5.15 5.68 11.29
CA VAL A 118 4.95 6.53 10.11
C VAL A 118 3.50 6.97 10.03
N VAL A 119 3.28 8.27 9.83
CA VAL A 119 1.95 8.81 9.58
C VAL A 119 1.88 9.43 8.19
N LEU A 120 0.88 9.04 7.40
CA LEU A 120 0.65 9.56 6.06
C LEU A 120 -0.64 10.39 6.01
N LEU A 121 -0.61 11.53 5.33
CA LEU A 121 -1.83 12.22 4.95
C LEU A 121 -2.58 11.40 3.90
N HIS A 122 -3.87 11.14 4.12
CA HIS A 122 -4.65 10.20 3.31
C HIS A 122 -5.19 10.84 2.03
N ASN A 123 -4.42 10.79 0.96
CA ASN A 123 -4.82 11.25 -0.38
C ASN A 123 -5.35 12.71 -0.37
N PRO A 124 -4.56 13.68 0.09
CA PRO A 124 -4.90 15.10 -0.02
C PRO A 124 -4.91 15.52 -1.51
N ALA A 125 -5.51 16.66 -1.82
CA ALA A 125 -5.26 17.34 -3.10
C ALA A 125 -3.91 18.07 -3.06
N ALA A 126 -3.29 18.33 -4.21
CA ALA A 126 -2.05 19.10 -4.31
C ALA A 126 -2.23 20.53 -3.72
N SER A 127 -3.39 21.15 -3.97
CA SER A 127 -3.75 22.45 -3.37
C SER A 127 -3.83 22.42 -1.83
N THR A 128 -4.14 21.29 -1.24
CA THR A 128 -4.09 21.11 0.22
C THR A 128 -2.65 21.12 0.72
N LEU A 129 -1.75 20.47 0.01
CA LEU A 129 -0.31 20.41 0.36
C LEU A 129 0.39 21.77 0.17
N ALA A 130 -0.12 22.63 -0.70
CA ALA A 130 0.38 24.00 -0.86
C ALA A 130 0.13 24.91 0.37
N ARG A 131 -0.70 24.47 1.33
CA ARG A 131 -0.95 25.22 2.55
C ARG A 131 0.21 25.05 3.53
N ALA A 132 0.74 26.17 4.03
CA ALA A 132 1.90 26.19 4.93
C ALA A 132 1.68 25.43 6.27
N ASP A 133 0.43 25.23 6.69
CA ASP A 133 0.07 24.66 7.99
C ASP A 133 -0.26 23.15 7.95
N VAL A 134 -0.37 22.55 6.75
CA VAL A 134 -0.88 21.18 6.61
C VAL A 134 0.02 20.12 7.25
N ALA A 135 1.33 20.24 7.11
CA ALA A 135 2.30 19.31 7.68
C ALA A 135 2.64 19.60 9.16
N ARG A 136 2.29 20.79 9.66
CA ARG A 136 2.68 21.25 11.01
C ARG A 136 2.32 20.26 12.12
N PRO A 137 1.11 19.67 12.22
CA PRO A 137 0.79 18.72 13.28
C PRO A 137 1.67 17.46 13.26
N LEU A 138 2.07 16.99 12.07
CA LEU A 138 2.95 15.84 11.92
C LEU A 138 4.40 16.19 12.31
N LEU A 139 4.87 17.37 11.91
CA LEU A 139 6.21 17.85 12.28
C LEU A 139 6.34 18.05 13.79
N GLU A 140 5.36 18.68 14.43
CA GLU A 140 5.31 18.83 15.89
C GLU A 140 5.25 17.47 16.62
N ALA A 141 4.47 16.50 16.08
CA ALA A 141 4.42 15.16 16.65
C ALA A 141 5.77 14.45 16.52
N ARG A 142 6.48 14.61 15.40
CA ARG A 142 7.84 14.07 15.21
C ARG A 142 8.85 14.70 16.17
N GLU A 143 8.83 16.01 16.35
CA GLU A 143 9.69 16.71 17.31
C GLU A 143 9.50 16.25 18.76
N ARG A 144 8.27 15.85 19.11
CA ARG A 144 7.93 15.26 20.41
C ARG A 144 8.24 13.77 20.51
N GLY A 145 8.81 13.14 19.46
CA GLY A 145 9.10 11.71 19.42
C GLY A 145 7.87 10.81 19.28
N ARG A 146 6.72 11.37 18.87
CA ARG A 146 5.45 10.64 18.73
C ARG A 146 5.28 9.96 17.36
N LEU A 147 6.18 10.20 16.43
CA LEU A 147 6.33 9.47 15.16
C LEU A 147 7.78 9.61 14.68
N ARG A 148 8.23 8.64 13.88
CA ARG A 148 9.59 8.61 13.35
C ARG A 148 9.69 9.29 11.98
N ALA A 149 8.63 9.19 11.16
CA ALA A 149 8.57 9.76 9.83
C ALA A 149 7.14 10.14 9.45
N TRP A 150 7.01 11.10 8.55
CA TRP A 150 5.72 11.47 8.00
C TRP A 150 5.74 11.43 6.46
N GLY A 151 4.56 11.38 5.85
CA GLY A 151 4.46 11.36 4.41
C GLY A 151 3.04 11.52 3.89
N VAL A 152 2.84 11.07 2.65
CA VAL A 152 1.56 11.19 1.96
C VAL A 152 1.22 9.90 1.23
N ALA A 153 -0.03 9.44 1.37
CA ALA A 153 -0.60 8.49 0.44
C ALA A 153 -1.09 9.29 -0.78
N ALA A 154 -0.32 9.25 -1.86
CA ALA A 154 -0.58 10.04 -3.06
C ALA A 154 -1.59 9.36 -4.00
N GLY A 155 -2.49 10.17 -4.58
CA GLY A 155 -3.44 9.74 -5.60
C GLY A 155 -2.83 9.73 -7.00
N ASP A 156 -1.88 10.62 -7.24
CA ASP A 156 -1.25 10.91 -8.52
C ASP A 156 0.15 11.53 -8.32
N VAL A 157 0.83 11.78 -9.43
CA VAL A 157 2.19 12.37 -9.50
C VAL A 157 2.23 13.78 -8.90
N GLU A 158 1.22 14.62 -9.16
CA GLU A 158 1.19 16.01 -8.68
C GLU A 158 1.17 16.06 -7.16
N VAL A 159 0.33 15.23 -6.54
CA VAL A 159 0.25 15.10 -5.09
C VAL A 159 1.55 14.57 -4.50
N ALA A 160 2.16 13.58 -5.15
CA ALA A 160 3.43 13.01 -4.69
C ALA A 160 4.56 14.05 -4.77
N ARG A 161 4.65 14.78 -5.88
CA ARG A 161 5.66 15.83 -6.10
C ARG A 161 5.50 16.96 -5.07
N ALA A 162 4.28 17.46 -4.86
CA ALA A 162 4.01 18.46 -3.84
C ALA A 162 4.38 17.98 -2.42
N ALA A 163 4.13 16.72 -2.11
CA ALA A 163 4.52 16.14 -0.82
C ALA A 163 6.06 16.05 -0.66
N ILE A 164 6.77 15.64 -1.72
CA ILE A 164 8.24 15.57 -1.73
C ILE A 164 8.85 16.97 -1.55
N GLU A 165 8.29 17.96 -2.22
CA GLU A 165 8.72 19.37 -2.08
C GLU A 165 8.48 19.90 -0.67
N LEU A 166 7.36 19.53 -0.05
CA LEU A 166 7.02 19.90 1.34
C LEU A 166 7.91 19.18 2.38
N GLY A 167 8.73 18.23 1.94
CA GLY A 167 9.68 17.51 2.80
C GLY A 167 9.15 16.21 3.38
N ALA A 168 8.14 15.59 2.76
CA ALA A 168 7.70 14.25 3.15
C ALA A 168 8.83 13.23 3.10
N ASP A 169 8.91 12.37 4.09
CA ASP A 169 9.92 11.32 4.20
C ASP A 169 9.50 10.05 3.44
N VAL A 170 8.19 9.84 3.30
CA VAL A 170 7.61 8.62 2.74
C VAL A 170 6.46 8.95 1.79
N ILE A 171 6.43 8.29 0.63
CA ILE A 171 5.31 8.32 -0.30
C ILE A 171 4.73 6.91 -0.43
N LEU A 172 3.41 6.80 -0.26
CA LEU A 172 2.63 5.61 -0.58
C LEU A 172 1.87 5.87 -1.89
N LEU A 173 2.25 5.18 -2.98
CA LEU A 173 1.64 5.36 -4.29
C LEU A 173 1.27 4.03 -4.94
N ALA A 174 0.41 4.06 -5.97
CA ALA A 174 0.09 2.89 -6.75
C ALA A 174 1.29 2.53 -7.65
N TYR A 175 1.69 1.25 -7.63
CA TYR A 175 2.72 0.74 -8.52
C TYR A 175 2.48 -0.76 -8.78
N ASN A 176 2.33 -1.13 -10.04
CA ASN A 176 2.12 -2.53 -10.45
C ASN A 176 2.37 -2.68 -11.97
N LEU A 177 2.31 -3.90 -12.47
CA LEU A 177 2.53 -4.27 -13.88
C LEU A 177 1.69 -3.49 -14.93
N LEU A 178 0.58 -2.89 -14.53
CA LEU A 178 -0.33 -2.14 -15.42
C LEU A 178 -0.37 -0.65 -15.08
N PHE A 179 0.39 -0.22 -14.09
CA PHE A 179 0.42 1.15 -13.62
C PHE A 179 1.77 1.41 -12.94
N ASP A 180 2.76 1.82 -13.72
CA ASP A 180 4.13 2.08 -13.29
C ASP A 180 4.59 3.52 -13.57
N GLY A 181 3.91 4.23 -14.46
CA GLY A 181 4.28 5.54 -14.96
C GLY A 181 4.54 6.58 -13.88
N ASP A 182 3.67 6.65 -12.85
CA ASP A 182 3.82 7.61 -11.75
C ASP A 182 5.17 7.45 -11.01
N LEU A 183 5.55 6.21 -10.70
CA LEU A 183 6.83 5.95 -10.02
C LEU A 183 8.01 6.25 -10.93
N VAL A 184 7.91 5.89 -12.21
CA VAL A 184 8.96 6.18 -13.22
C VAL A 184 9.16 7.68 -13.36
N GLU A 185 8.08 8.46 -13.47
CA GLU A 185 8.15 9.92 -13.57
C GLU A 185 8.77 10.58 -12.33
N LEU A 186 8.47 10.04 -11.14
CA LEU A 186 8.96 10.58 -9.85
C LEU A 186 10.37 10.10 -9.48
N THR A 187 10.96 9.17 -10.23
CA THR A 187 12.27 8.58 -9.90
C THR A 187 13.34 9.62 -9.57
N PRO A 188 13.54 10.69 -10.38
CA PRO A 188 14.60 11.66 -10.10
C PRO A 188 14.44 12.39 -8.76
N GLU A 189 13.21 12.78 -8.42
CA GLU A 189 12.92 13.49 -7.17
C GLU A 189 13.02 12.56 -5.95
N LEU A 190 12.58 11.30 -6.09
CA LEU A 190 12.65 10.29 -5.04
C LEU A 190 14.10 9.94 -4.69
N GLU A 191 14.95 9.73 -5.71
CA GLU A 191 16.39 9.45 -5.54
C GLU A 191 17.13 10.66 -4.96
N ALA A 192 16.94 11.85 -5.54
CA ALA A 192 17.65 13.05 -5.11
C ALA A 192 17.40 13.40 -3.63
N ARG A 193 16.25 13.03 -3.08
CA ARG A 193 15.87 13.33 -1.70
C ARG A 193 15.83 12.10 -0.80
N ASP A 194 16.19 10.92 -1.31
CA ASP A 194 16.17 9.64 -0.61
C ASP A 194 14.82 9.39 0.10
N VAL A 195 13.73 9.57 -0.63
CA VAL A 195 12.35 9.40 -0.12
C VAL A 195 11.98 7.93 -0.09
N GLY A 196 11.43 7.45 1.02
CA GLY A 196 10.95 6.08 1.15
C GLY A 196 9.68 5.84 0.32
N VAL A 197 9.64 4.74 -0.43
CA VAL A 197 8.50 4.38 -1.27
C VAL A 197 7.80 3.14 -0.74
N LEU A 198 6.50 3.27 -0.47
CA LEU A 198 5.58 2.16 -0.20
C LEU A 198 4.69 1.96 -1.42
N ALA A 199 4.79 0.80 -2.07
CA ALA A 199 3.99 0.50 -3.26
C ALA A 199 2.65 -0.12 -2.87
N ARG A 200 1.53 0.56 -3.17
CA ARG A 200 0.17 0.01 -2.99
C ARG A 200 -0.41 -0.51 -4.31
N SER A 201 -1.56 -1.16 -4.25
CA SER A 201 -2.28 -1.67 -5.43
C SER A 201 -1.49 -2.69 -6.26
N VAL A 202 -0.53 -3.37 -5.66
CA VAL A 202 0.39 -4.33 -6.29
C VAL A 202 -0.31 -5.36 -7.17
N LEU A 203 -1.49 -5.83 -6.75
CA LEU A 203 -2.30 -6.77 -7.52
C LEU A 203 -3.50 -6.11 -8.24
N SER A 204 -3.50 -4.79 -8.40
CA SER A 204 -4.55 -4.03 -9.11
C SER A 204 -5.96 -4.50 -8.70
N HIS A 205 -6.30 -4.38 -7.40
CA HIS A 205 -7.58 -4.85 -6.81
C HIS A 205 -7.86 -6.35 -6.96
N GLY A 206 -6.83 -7.15 -7.21
CA GLY A 206 -6.93 -8.61 -7.43
C GLY A 206 -6.98 -9.02 -8.91
N LEU A 207 -6.99 -8.09 -9.86
CA LEU A 207 -6.93 -8.36 -11.29
C LEU A 207 -5.65 -9.18 -11.64
N LEU A 208 -4.52 -8.75 -11.11
CA LEU A 208 -3.21 -9.38 -11.32
C LEU A 208 -3.00 -10.66 -10.50
N ALA A 209 -4.00 -11.08 -9.69
CA ALA A 209 -3.97 -12.41 -9.08
C ALA A 209 -4.12 -13.54 -10.12
N GLY A 210 -4.61 -13.22 -11.34
CA GLY A 210 -4.66 -14.13 -12.46
C GLY A 210 -5.77 -15.19 -12.40
N MET A 211 -6.78 -14.98 -11.53
CA MET A 211 -7.84 -15.96 -11.23
C MET A 211 -9.22 -15.59 -11.82
N TRP A 212 -9.31 -14.45 -12.51
CA TRP A 212 -10.61 -13.97 -13.00
C TRP A 212 -10.84 -14.28 -14.47
N SER A 213 -12.13 -14.44 -14.82
CA SER A 213 -12.64 -14.40 -16.19
C SER A 213 -13.38 -13.10 -16.46
N SER A 214 -13.64 -12.79 -17.73
CA SER A 214 -14.44 -11.62 -18.12
C SER A 214 -15.88 -11.67 -17.62
N SER A 215 -16.39 -12.86 -17.27
CA SER A 215 -17.71 -13.07 -16.68
C SER A 215 -17.74 -12.92 -15.14
N ARG A 216 -16.64 -12.51 -14.52
CA ARG A 216 -16.58 -12.35 -13.06
C ARG A 216 -17.61 -11.36 -12.55
N MET A 217 -18.42 -11.79 -11.59
CA MET A 217 -19.36 -10.94 -10.84
C MET A 217 -18.82 -10.70 -9.43
N PHE A 218 -19.11 -9.53 -8.89
CA PHE A 218 -18.73 -9.16 -7.51
C PHE A 218 -19.98 -9.03 -6.65
N PRO A 219 -19.93 -9.42 -5.36
CA PRO A 219 -21.02 -9.23 -4.40
C PRO A 219 -21.40 -7.75 -4.26
N PRO A 220 -22.64 -7.46 -3.75
CA PRO A 220 -23.10 -6.07 -3.57
C PRO A 220 -22.26 -5.22 -2.61
N ASP A 221 -21.62 -5.85 -1.64
CA ASP A 221 -20.75 -5.24 -0.63
C ASP A 221 -19.27 -5.17 -1.05
N ASP A 222 -18.98 -5.54 -2.29
CA ASP A 222 -17.62 -5.46 -2.86
C ASP A 222 -17.51 -4.23 -3.76
N HIS A 223 -16.63 -3.27 -3.42
CA HIS A 223 -16.44 -2.02 -4.18
C HIS A 223 -16.06 -2.23 -5.65
N ARG A 224 -15.60 -3.44 -6.02
CA ARG A 224 -15.25 -3.77 -7.40
C ARG A 224 -16.46 -3.94 -8.30
N ARG A 225 -17.65 -4.15 -7.73
CA ARG A 225 -18.91 -4.29 -8.47
C ARG A 225 -19.18 -3.10 -9.38
N ASP A 226 -18.93 -1.90 -8.86
CA ASP A 226 -19.22 -0.64 -9.56
C ASP A 226 -17.96 0.00 -10.14
N ARG A 227 -16.84 -0.72 -10.09
CA ARG A 227 -15.54 -0.20 -10.53
C ARG A 227 -15.32 -0.33 -12.01
N TRP A 228 -15.84 -1.40 -12.63
CA TRP A 228 -15.65 -1.71 -14.03
C TRP A 228 -16.93 -2.28 -14.63
N THR A 229 -17.25 -1.86 -15.84
CA THR A 229 -18.19 -2.59 -16.71
C THR A 229 -17.59 -3.94 -17.13
N GLN A 230 -18.41 -4.86 -17.64
CA GLN A 230 -17.92 -6.15 -18.15
C GLN A 230 -16.92 -5.98 -19.30
N ALA A 231 -17.14 -4.99 -20.17
CA ALA A 231 -16.24 -4.69 -21.28
C ALA A 231 -14.88 -4.19 -20.77
N GLU A 232 -14.87 -3.25 -19.84
CA GLU A 232 -13.64 -2.74 -19.22
C GLU A 232 -12.89 -3.82 -18.46
N LEU A 233 -13.59 -4.70 -17.74
CA LEU A 233 -12.97 -5.84 -17.07
C LEU A 233 -12.32 -6.78 -18.10
N GLY A 234 -13.00 -7.05 -19.23
CA GLY A 234 -12.46 -7.85 -20.32
C GLY A 234 -11.15 -7.27 -20.88
N THR A 235 -11.13 -5.97 -21.18
CA THR A 235 -9.93 -5.25 -21.66
C THR A 235 -8.80 -5.33 -20.64
N ARG A 236 -9.08 -5.05 -19.36
CA ARG A 236 -8.05 -5.11 -18.31
C ARG A 236 -7.48 -6.51 -18.09
N LEU A 237 -8.31 -7.56 -18.23
CA LEU A 237 -7.85 -8.94 -18.18
C LEU A 237 -6.97 -9.28 -19.40
N HIS A 238 -7.28 -8.74 -20.57
CA HIS A 238 -6.43 -8.89 -21.76
C HIS A 238 -5.05 -8.26 -21.52
N HIS A 239 -4.99 -7.03 -21.01
CA HIS A 239 -3.75 -6.38 -20.62
C HIS A 239 -2.97 -7.19 -19.55
N ALA A 240 -3.65 -7.65 -18.49
CA ALA A 240 -3.04 -8.46 -17.46
C ALA A 240 -2.46 -9.79 -17.99
N ASN A 241 -3.11 -10.39 -18.98
CA ASN A 241 -2.62 -11.62 -19.60
C ASN A 241 -1.36 -11.41 -20.44
N ALA A 242 -1.13 -10.24 -21.02
CA ALA A 242 0.12 -9.92 -21.71
C ALA A 242 1.36 -10.03 -20.78
N ALA A 243 1.18 -9.67 -19.49
CA ALA A 243 2.23 -9.79 -18.49
C ALA A 243 2.58 -11.24 -18.10
N ARG A 244 1.85 -12.26 -18.62
CA ARG A 244 2.22 -13.67 -18.44
C ARG A 244 3.53 -14.05 -19.17
N CYS A 245 4.07 -13.19 -20.04
CA CYS A 245 5.39 -13.36 -20.61
C CYS A 245 6.50 -13.43 -19.52
N LEU A 246 6.23 -12.91 -18.33
CA LEU A 246 7.13 -12.99 -17.17
C LEU A 246 7.11 -14.34 -16.44
N ILE A 247 6.18 -15.24 -16.79
CA ILE A 247 6.07 -16.56 -16.17
C ILE A 247 7.15 -17.48 -16.74
N ASP A 248 7.89 -18.14 -15.84
CA ASP A 248 8.96 -19.08 -16.16
C ASP A 248 9.04 -20.20 -15.10
N GLU A 249 10.14 -20.96 -15.08
CA GLU A 249 10.39 -22.05 -14.13
C GLU A 249 10.50 -21.59 -12.67
N ARG A 250 10.78 -20.29 -12.42
CA ARG A 250 10.89 -19.69 -11.08
C ARG A 250 9.66 -18.85 -10.71
N VAL A 251 8.89 -18.43 -11.71
CA VAL A 251 7.74 -17.53 -11.59
C VAL A 251 6.51 -18.23 -12.16
N HIS A 252 5.77 -18.97 -11.36
CA HIS A 252 4.74 -19.90 -11.84
C HIS A 252 3.35 -19.27 -12.04
N THR A 253 3.11 -18.06 -11.52
CA THR A 253 1.78 -17.42 -11.57
C THR A 253 1.90 -15.94 -11.93
N LEU A 254 0.83 -15.38 -12.51
CA LEU A 254 0.75 -13.94 -12.75
C LEU A 254 0.86 -13.14 -11.44
N ARG A 255 0.30 -13.66 -10.35
CA ARG A 255 0.43 -13.06 -9.01
C ARG A 255 1.89 -12.98 -8.57
N SER A 256 2.64 -14.07 -8.74
CA SER A 256 4.08 -14.08 -8.43
C SER A 256 4.85 -13.10 -9.32
N ALA A 257 4.56 -13.07 -10.64
CA ALA A 257 5.14 -12.10 -11.56
C ALA A 257 4.88 -10.65 -11.11
N SER A 258 3.63 -10.35 -10.72
CA SER A 258 3.23 -9.01 -10.26
C SER A 258 3.92 -8.59 -8.96
N LEU A 259 4.02 -9.49 -7.99
CA LEU A 259 4.75 -9.23 -6.74
C LEU A 259 6.23 -8.98 -7.00
N ARG A 260 6.84 -9.83 -7.80
CA ARG A 260 8.27 -9.77 -8.11
C ARG A 260 8.62 -8.56 -8.98
N PHE A 261 7.73 -8.13 -9.88
CA PHE A 261 7.89 -6.88 -10.62
C PHE A 261 8.02 -5.67 -9.69
N VAL A 262 7.16 -5.59 -8.68
CA VAL A 262 7.21 -4.49 -7.70
C VAL A 262 8.49 -4.57 -6.86
N LEU A 263 8.91 -5.76 -6.46
CA LEU A 263 10.12 -5.97 -5.66
C LEU A 263 11.42 -5.81 -6.47
N GLU A 264 11.38 -5.96 -7.80
CA GLU A 264 12.52 -5.73 -8.69
C GLU A 264 12.96 -4.27 -8.67
N ASN A 265 12.02 -3.33 -8.49
CA ASN A 265 12.35 -1.91 -8.43
C ASN A 265 13.04 -1.56 -7.09
N PRO A 266 14.30 -1.07 -7.12
CA PRO A 266 15.07 -0.77 -5.92
C PRO A 266 14.53 0.42 -5.12
N LEU A 267 13.75 1.32 -5.74
CA LEU A 267 13.11 2.45 -5.05
C LEU A 267 12.00 2.00 -4.10
N VAL A 268 11.36 0.86 -4.40
CA VAL A 268 10.29 0.34 -3.54
C VAL A 268 10.87 -0.24 -2.26
N SER A 269 10.64 0.43 -1.15
CA SER A 269 11.06 -0.05 0.18
C SER A 269 10.19 -1.22 0.64
N SER A 270 8.87 -1.16 0.41
CA SER A 270 7.94 -2.24 0.78
C SER A 270 6.71 -2.26 -0.12
N ALA A 271 6.27 -3.47 -0.49
CA ALA A 271 5.05 -3.71 -1.25
C ALA A 271 3.87 -3.94 -0.28
N VAL A 272 2.91 -3.02 -0.26
CA VAL A 272 1.73 -3.07 0.62
C VAL A 272 0.67 -3.97 -0.01
N LEU A 273 0.41 -5.10 0.65
CA LEU A 273 -0.49 -6.15 0.18
C LEU A 273 -1.75 -6.21 1.03
N GLY A 274 -2.91 -6.37 0.39
CA GLY A 274 -4.21 -6.46 1.04
C GLY A 274 -4.78 -7.88 1.06
N PRO A 275 -4.22 -8.84 1.82
CA PRO A 275 -4.83 -10.17 1.96
C PRO A 275 -6.15 -10.06 2.72
N ARG A 276 -7.01 -11.10 2.55
CA ARG A 276 -8.28 -11.22 3.28
C ARG A 276 -8.37 -12.47 4.15
N THR A 277 -7.40 -13.35 4.02
CA THR A 277 -7.35 -14.62 4.75
C THR A 277 -5.91 -15.00 5.07
N VAL A 278 -5.73 -15.88 6.03
CA VAL A 278 -4.43 -16.50 6.35
C VAL A 278 -3.79 -17.15 5.11
N THR A 279 -4.59 -17.86 4.32
CA THR A 279 -4.13 -18.48 3.07
C THR A 279 -3.59 -17.46 2.08
N HIS A 280 -4.24 -16.29 1.94
CA HIS A 280 -3.72 -15.22 1.09
C HIS A 280 -2.37 -14.70 1.60
N VAL A 281 -2.21 -14.51 2.91
CA VAL A 281 -0.93 -14.09 3.51
C VAL A 281 0.18 -15.07 3.16
N GLU A 282 -0.06 -16.38 3.37
CA GLU A 282 0.90 -17.44 3.09
C GLU A 282 1.29 -17.50 1.61
N GLN A 283 0.30 -17.39 0.72
CA GLN A 283 0.53 -17.38 -0.73
C GLN A 283 1.39 -16.20 -1.15
N LEU A 284 1.06 -14.98 -0.70
CA LEU A 284 1.77 -13.76 -1.04
C LEU A 284 3.22 -13.81 -0.58
N VAL A 285 3.46 -14.23 0.67
CA VAL A 285 4.82 -14.38 1.20
C VAL A 285 5.61 -15.46 0.46
N ARG A 286 5.00 -16.60 0.14
CA ARG A 286 5.66 -17.66 -0.61
C ARG A 286 6.04 -17.21 -2.02
N GLU A 287 5.14 -16.53 -2.72
CA GLU A 287 5.31 -16.16 -4.12
C GLU A 287 6.22 -14.95 -4.35
N SER A 288 6.47 -14.13 -3.32
CA SER A 288 7.44 -13.02 -3.37
C SER A 288 8.90 -13.48 -3.26
N ARG A 289 9.17 -14.70 -2.83
CA ARG A 289 10.53 -15.20 -2.60
C ARG A 289 11.30 -15.42 -3.91
N GLY A 290 12.63 -15.49 -3.81
CA GLY A 290 13.50 -15.96 -4.89
C GLY A 290 14.26 -14.88 -5.64
N GLY A 291 14.45 -13.71 -5.05
CA GLY A 291 15.24 -12.62 -5.66
C GLY A 291 16.32 -12.06 -4.75
N PRO A 292 17.00 -10.94 -5.11
CA PRO A 292 17.22 -10.45 -6.46
C PRO A 292 18.15 -11.35 -7.31
N PRO A 293 18.06 -11.35 -8.64
CA PRO A 293 16.96 -10.74 -9.38
C PRO A 293 15.66 -11.51 -9.17
N TYR A 294 14.55 -10.79 -9.03
CA TYR A 294 13.21 -11.38 -8.79
C TYR A 294 12.60 -11.93 -10.08
N LEU A 295 12.90 -11.29 -11.21
CA LEU A 295 12.45 -11.66 -12.55
C LEU A 295 13.66 -11.90 -13.45
N ASP A 296 13.45 -12.63 -14.53
CA ASP A 296 14.42 -12.78 -15.60
C ASP A 296 14.59 -11.43 -16.35
N PRO A 297 15.83 -10.88 -16.46
CA PRO A 297 16.04 -9.57 -17.05
C PRO A 297 15.59 -9.47 -18.51
N ASP A 298 15.79 -10.53 -19.31
CA ASP A 298 15.43 -10.53 -20.74
C ASP A 298 13.89 -10.53 -20.90
N ARG A 299 13.19 -11.26 -20.03
CA ARG A 299 11.72 -11.25 -20.00
C ARG A 299 11.17 -9.90 -19.54
N LEU A 300 11.79 -9.32 -18.54
CA LEU A 300 11.40 -7.99 -18.03
C LEU A 300 11.59 -6.91 -19.09
N ALA A 301 12.70 -6.94 -19.82
CA ALA A 301 12.99 -6.00 -20.92
C ALA A 301 11.97 -6.10 -22.09
N ARG A 302 11.31 -7.25 -22.26
CA ARG A 302 10.28 -7.45 -23.30
C ARG A 302 8.88 -7.02 -22.85
N LEU A 303 8.66 -6.80 -21.56
CA LEU A 303 7.33 -6.49 -21.02
C LEU A 303 6.71 -5.23 -21.67
N PRO A 304 7.41 -4.08 -21.81
CA PRO A 304 6.81 -2.90 -22.44
C PRO A 304 6.26 -3.16 -23.85
N SER A 305 7.04 -3.85 -24.69
CA SER A 305 6.58 -4.22 -26.04
C SER A 305 5.34 -5.11 -25.99
N ARG A 306 5.28 -6.08 -25.07
CA ARG A 306 4.12 -6.95 -24.91
C ARG A 306 2.87 -6.22 -24.42
N LEU A 307 3.03 -5.23 -23.55
CA LEU A 307 1.92 -4.39 -23.11
C LEU A 307 1.44 -3.45 -24.22
N ALA A 308 2.36 -2.89 -25.00
CA ALA A 308 2.03 -2.05 -26.16
C ALA A 308 1.26 -2.82 -27.25
N GLU A 309 1.62 -4.08 -27.54
CA GLU A 309 0.93 -4.95 -28.49
C GLU A 309 -0.57 -5.12 -28.18
N VAL A 310 -0.96 -5.01 -26.92
CA VAL A 310 -2.36 -5.13 -26.47
C VAL A 310 -3.01 -3.80 -26.10
N GLY A 311 -2.32 -2.67 -26.34
CA GLY A 311 -2.83 -1.33 -26.03
C GLY A 311 -2.92 -1.04 -24.54
N ALA A 312 -2.02 -1.60 -23.73
CA ALA A 312 -1.98 -1.40 -22.28
C ALA A 312 -1.05 -0.25 -21.83
N LEU A 313 -0.26 0.29 -22.76
CA LEU A 313 0.61 1.46 -22.63
C LEU A 313 0.18 2.56 -23.59
#